data_35b01f688102c4734c501689e742425e
#
_entry.id   35b01f688102c4734c501689e742425e
#
_cell.length_a   1.000
_cell.length_b   1.000
_cell.length_c   1.000
_cell.angle_alpha   90.00
_cell.angle_beta   90.00
_cell.angle_gamma   90.00
#
_symmetry.space_group_name_H-M   'P 1'
#
loop_
_entity.id
_entity.type
_entity.pdbx_description
1 polymer ?
#
loop_
_entity_poly.entity_id
_entity_poly.type
_entity_poly.pdbx_seq_one_letter_code
_entity_poly.pdbx_strand_id
1 'polypeptide(L)'
;MEIIAREKALVRLANKASTDLSGKEGFIAEYDSGLKLSGGTNALGVITEGGATESDVAILGTFDGVLRGKAAGTIAVGNKLKVDSNGKLAAYTSGAGTVVGVALQAGVADELVEFAPMAPEVHAA
;
A
#
# COMPACT_ATOMS: atom_id res chain seq x y z
N MET A 1 17.37 -19.83 -10.91
CA MET A 1 16.70 -18.65 -11.43
C MET A 1 16.20 -17.75 -10.32
N GLU A 2 17.12 -17.07 -9.69
CA GLU A 2 16.81 -16.22 -8.56
C GLU A 2 15.83 -15.12 -8.91
N ILE A 3 15.97 -14.55 -10.11
CA ILE A 3 15.08 -13.47 -10.54
C ILE A 3 13.64 -13.93 -10.60
N ILE A 4 13.41 -15.13 -11.14
CA ILE A 4 12.04 -15.66 -11.22
C ILE A 4 11.48 -15.92 -9.82
N ALA A 5 12.30 -16.47 -8.93
CA ALA A 5 11.86 -16.72 -7.57
C ALA A 5 11.52 -15.42 -6.85
N ARG A 6 12.33 -14.38 -7.09
CA ARG A 6 12.09 -13.09 -6.47
C ARG A 6 10.84 -12.40 -7.02
N GLU A 7 10.57 -12.57 -8.30
CA GLU A 7 9.34 -12.04 -8.91
C GLU A 7 8.11 -12.69 -8.29
N LYS A 8 8.20 -13.97 -7.95
CA LYS A 8 7.10 -14.67 -7.30
C LYS A 8 6.84 -14.17 -5.88
N ALA A 9 7.84 -13.58 -5.23
CA ALA A 9 7.66 -13.00 -3.91
C ALA A 9 6.84 -11.72 -3.96
N LEU A 10 6.80 -11.04 -5.12
CA LEU A 10 6.00 -9.85 -5.33
C LEU A 10 4.78 -10.22 -6.16
N VAL A 11 3.64 -10.30 -5.50
CA VAL A 11 2.39 -10.66 -6.18
C VAL A 11 1.85 -9.44 -6.89
N ARG A 12 1.84 -9.50 -8.22
CA ARG A 12 1.26 -8.45 -9.05
C ARG A 12 -0.11 -8.89 -9.53
N LEU A 13 -1.12 -8.10 -9.19
CA LEU A 13 -2.49 -8.34 -9.60
C LEU A 13 -2.98 -7.21 -10.48
N ALA A 14 -3.83 -7.54 -11.45
CA ALA A 14 -4.52 -6.56 -12.27
C ALA A 14 -6.01 -6.81 -12.16
N ASN A 15 -6.78 -5.77 -11.90
CA ASN A 15 -8.23 -5.88 -11.79
C ASN A 15 -8.85 -4.52 -12.09
N LYS A 16 -10.15 -4.52 -12.28
CA LYS A 16 -10.86 -3.28 -12.61
C LYS A 16 -10.99 -2.39 -11.39
N ALA A 17 -10.83 -1.10 -11.62
CA ALA A 17 -11.06 -0.09 -10.60
C ALA A 17 -12.56 0.14 -10.44
N SER A 18 -13.04 0.14 -9.21
CA SER A 18 -14.43 0.49 -8.94
C SER A 18 -14.62 1.99 -8.74
N THR A 19 -13.52 2.73 -8.60
CA THR A 19 -13.50 4.19 -8.50
C THR A 19 -12.38 4.71 -9.37
N ASP A 20 -12.30 6.02 -9.55
CA ASP A 20 -11.21 6.62 -10.33
C ASP A 20 -9.90 6.56 -9.53
N LEU A 21 -8.94 5.82 -10.06
CA LEU A 21 -7.61 5.67 -9.46
C LEU A 21 -6.52 6.32 -10.31
N SER A 22 -6.90 7.26 -11.18
CA SER A 22 -5.92 8.00 -11.99
C SER A 22 -4.96 8.77 -11.09
N GLY A 23 -3.66 8.64 -11.33
CA GLY A 23 -2.64 9.34 -10.56
C GLY A 23 -2.46 8.83 -9.13
N LYS A 24 -2.97 7.65 -8.83
CA LYS A 24 -2.91 7.09 -7.47
C LYS A 24 -1.79 6.06 -7.28
N GLU A 25 -0.76 6.13 -8.11
CA GLU A 25 0.42 5.27 -7.92
C GLU A 25 1.04 5.53 -6.54
N GLY A 26 1.38 4.45 -5.85
CA GLY A 26 1.92 4.52 -4.49
C GLY A 26 0.88 4.49 -3.38
N PHE A 27 -0.40 4.61 -3.72
CA PHE A 27 -1.46 4.50 -2.71
C PHE A 27 -1.77 3.03 -2.44
N ILE A 28 -2.28 2.76 -1.24
CA ILE A 28 -2.69 1.42 -0.84
C ILE A 28 -4.13 1.21 -1.32
N ALA A 29 -4.35 0.07 -1.95
CA ALA A 29 -5.66 -0.30 -2.48
C ALA A 29 -6.30 -1.40 -1.67
N GLU A 30 -7.62 -1.44 -1.69
CA GLU A 30 -8.42 -2.56 -1.19
C GLU A 30 -9.34 -3.04 -2.30
N TYR A 31 -9.93 -4.22 -2.10
CA TYR A 31 -10.88 -4.78 -3.05
C TYR A 31 -12.29 -4.79 -2.45
N ASP A 32 -13.21 -4.15 -3.15
CA ASP A 32 -14.63 -4.15 -2.80
C ASP A 32 -15.40 -3.91 -4.08
N SER A 33 -15.86 -4.98 -4.71
CA SER A 33 -16.49 -4.95 -6.04
C SER A 33 -15.56 -4.41 -7.13
N GLY A 34 -14.27 -4.34 -6.85
CA GLY A 34 -13.22 -3.81 -7.68
C GLY A 34 -12.16 -3.13 -6.82
N LEU A 35 -11.08 -2.70 -7.46
CA LEU A 35 -10.00 -2.02 -6.73
C LEU A 35 -10.37 -0.58 -6.45
N LYS A 36 -10.11 -0.13 -5.24
CA LYS A 36 -10.30 1.25 -4.81
C LYS A 36 -9.26 1.59 -3.75
N LEU A 37 -9.17 2.86 -3.36
CA LEU A 37 -8.26 3.25 -2.29
C LEU A 37 -8.69 2.61 -0.97
N SER A 38 -7.71 2.19 -0.19
CA SER A 38 -7.98 1.68 1.14
C SER A 38 -8.61 2.77 2.00
N GLY A 39 -9.62 2.39 2.77
CA GLY A 39 -10.26 3.28 3.73
C GLY A 39 -9.59 3.27 5.10
N GLY A 40 -8.47 2.56 5.25
CA GLY A 40 -7.71 2.52 6.49
C GLY A 40 -7.84 1.22 7.27
N THR A 41 -8.69 0.29 6.83
CA THR A 41 -8.89 -0.99 7.52
C THR A 41 -8.37 -2.16 6.70
N ASN A 42 -8.65 -2.17 5.41
CA ASN A 42 -8.24 -3.25 4.52
C ASN A 42 -7.10 -2.78 3.64
N ALA A 43 -6.18 -3.69 3.34
CA ALA A 43 -5.06 -3.39 2.46
C ALA A 43 -4.75 -4.63 1.64
N LEU A 44 -4.81 -4.48 0.32
CA LEU A 44 -4.50 -5.58 -0.60
C LEU A 44 -3.12 -5.41 -1.21
N GLY A 45 -2.74 -4.19 -1.56
CA GLY A 45 -1.47 -3.93 -2.17
C GLY A 45 -1.26 -2.46 -2.49
N VAL A 46 -0.12 -2.17 -3.09
CA VAL A 46 0.25 -0.82 -3.53
C VAL A 46 -0.07 -0.68 -5.01
N ILE A 47 -0.74 0.39 -5.38
CA ILE A 47 -1.07 0.67 -6.78
C ILE A 47 0.22 1.02 -7.53
N THR A 48 0.51 0.27 -8.60
CA THR A 48 1.64 0.54 -9.47
C THR A 48 1.22 1.21 -10.77
N GLU A 49 0.00 0.94 -11.23
CA GLU A 49 -0.57 1.59 -12.41
C GLU A 49 -2.02 1.91 -12.09
N GLY A 50 -2.32 3.19 -11.95
CA GLY A 50 -3.67 3.67 -11.73
C GLY A 50 -4.43 3.83 -13.03
N GLY A 51 -5.68 4.21 -12.92
CA GLY A 51 -6.52 4.45 -14.09
C GLY A 51 -7.93 4.84 -13.69
N ALA A 52 -8.71 5.20 -14.69
CA ALA A 52 -10.09 5.63 -14.49
C ALA A 52 -10.98 4.47 -14.02
N THR A 53 -12.17 4.81 -13.57
CA THR A 53 -13.19 3.83 -13.19
C THR A 53 -13.40 2.84 -14.34
N GLU A 54 -13.49 1.56 -14.01
CA GLU A 54 -13.68 0.44 -14.94
C GLU A 54 -12.46 0.09 -15.79
N SER A 55 -11.34 0.84 -15.67
CA SER A 55 -10.10 0.45 -16.34
C SER A 55 -9.34 -0.56 -15.47
N ASP A 56 -8.45 -1.32 -16.09
CA ASP A 56 -7.59 -2.24 -15.36
C ASP A 56 -6.50 -1.45 -14.64
N VAL A 57 -6.32 -1.76 -13.36
CA VAL A 57 -5.25 -1.19 -12.54
C VAL A 57 -4.37 -2.31 -12.02
N ALA A 58 -3.09 -2.03 -11.84
CA ALA A 58 -2.14 -3.02 -11.35
C ALA A 58 -1.69 -2.66 -9.94
N ILE A 59 -1.58 -3.68 -9.10
CA ILE A 59 -1.09 -3.54 -7.73
C ILE A 59 -0.02 -4.59 -7.44
N LEU A 60 0.84 -4.30 -6.46
CA LEU A 60 1.75 -5.28 -5.87
C LEU A 60 1.26 -5.60 -4.47
N GLY A 61 1.23 -6.88 -4.14
CA GLY A 61 0.74 -7.33 -2.84
C GLY A 61 1.59 -6.82 -1.68
N THR A 62 1.01 -6.77 -0.50
CA THR A 62 1.65 -6.23 0.70
C THR A 62 2.28 -7.29 1.58
N PHE A 63 2.70 -8.43 1.02
CA PHE A 63 3.24 -9.52 1.83
C PHE A 63 4.75 -9.68 1.73
N ASP A 64 5.34 -9.34 0.60
CA ASP A 64 6.73 -9.67 0.30
C ASP A 64 7.43 -8.55 -0.45
N GLY A 65 8.78 -8.57 -0.38
CA GLY A 65 9.63 -7.69 -1.14
C GLY A 65 9.79 -6.32 -0.49
N VAL A 66 10.15 -5.35 -1.28
CA VAL A 66 10.26 -3.95 -0.87
C VAL A 66 9.36 -3.15 -1.79
N LEU A 67 8.49 -2.37 -1.20
CA LEU A 67 7.53 -1.57 -1.94
C LEU A 67 7.71 -0.09 -1.61
N ARG A 68 7.14 0.76 -2.45
CA ARG A 68 7.10 2.21 -2.20
C ARG A 68 5.65 2.63 -2.07
N GLY A 69 5.38 3.37 -1.00
CA GLY A 69 4.04 3.89 -0.75
C GLY A 69 4.07 5.38 -0.51
N LYS A 70 2.96 6.03 -0.81
CA LYS A 70 2.82 7.47 -0.63
C LYS A 70 2.63 7.79 0.85
N ALA A 71 3.49 8.65 1.40
CA ALA A 71 3.41 9.05 2.80
C ALA A 71 2.27 10.05 3.03
N ALA A 72 1.58 9.89 4.15
CA ALA A 72 0.53 10.83 4.57
C ALA A 72 1.11 11.99 5.38
N GLY A 73 2.29 11.79 5.97
CA GLY A 73 2.96 12.77 6.80
C GLY A 73 4.40 12.34 7.05
N THR A 74 5.01 12.86 8.09
CA THR A 74 6.41 12.55 8.40
C THR A 74 6.56 11.11 8.84
N ILE A 75 7.50 10.41 8.22
CA ILE A 75 7.84 9.02 8.51
C ILE A 75 9.35 8.95 8.75
N ALA A 76 9.76 8.20 9.78
CA ALA A 76 11.16 7.93 10.06
C ALA A 76 11.46 6.47 9.78
N VAL A 77 12.71 6.17 9.45
CA VAL A 77 13.18 4.79 9.27
C VAL A 77 12.87 3.99 10.53
N GLY A 78 12.34 2.79 10.34
CA GLY A 78 11.97 1.90 11.44
C GLY A 78 10.56 2.08 11.98
N ASN A 79 9.85 3.12 11.56
CA ASN A 79 8.46 3.29 11.96
C ASN A 79 7.61 2.14 11.42
N LYS A 80 6.72 1.62 12.26
CA LYS A 80 5.63 0.79 11.76
C LYS A 80 4.69 1.71 10.99
N LEU A 81 4.16 1.19 9.90
CA LEU A 81 3.32 1.99 9.01
C LEU A 81 1.92 1.41 8.96
N LYS A 82 0.93 2.29 9.11
CA LYS A 82 -0.47 1.93 8.90
C LYS A 82 -0.97 2.62 7.64
N VAL A 83 -2.03 2.09 7.07
CA VAL A 83 -2.73 2.76 5.98
C VAL A 83 -3.73 3.74 6.59
N ASP A 84 -3.78 4.97 6.08
CA ASP A 84 -4.76 5.95 6.53
C ASP A 84 -6.06 5.83 5.74
N SER A 85 -7.03 6.68 6.05
CA SER A 85 -8.34 6.64 5.40
C SER A 85 -8.32 7.04 3.93
N ASN A 86 -7.20 7.55 3.44
CA ASN A 86 -7.03 7.97 2.05
C ASN A 86 -6.11 7.04 1.26
N GLY A 87 -5.71 5.91 1.85
CA GLY A 87 -4.82 4.96 1.18
C GLY A 87 -3.35 5.33 1.24
N LYS A 88 -2.97 6.28 2.07
CA LYS A 88 -1.57 6.68 2.25
C LYS A 88 -0.99 5.99 3.48
N LEU A 89 0.34 6.01 3.58
CA LEU A 89 1.05 5.42 4.72
C LEU A 89 1.29 6.46 5.79
N ALA A 90 0.99 6.10 7.04
CA ALA A 90 1.23 6.95 8.19
C ALA A 90 2.00 6.17 9.25
N ALA A 91 2.79 6.87 10.06
CA ALA A 91 3.49 6.22 11.18
C ALA A 91 2.45 5.73 12.19
N TYR A 92 2.61 4.47 12.59
CA TYR A 92 1.72 3.84 13.58
C TYR A 92 2.41 3.80 14.93
N THR A 93 1.75 4.31 15.96
CA THR A 93 2.28 4.25 17.33
C THR A 93 1.39 3.42 18.23
N SER A 94 0.08 3.63 18.19
CA SER A 94 -0.87 2.89 19.02
C SER A 94 -2.29 3.14 18.54
N GLY A 95 -3.22 2.39 19.10
CA GLY A 95 -4.64 2.55 18.80
C GLY A 95 -5.09 1.76 17.59
N ALA A 96 -6.25 2.14 17.07
CA ALA A 96 -6.83 1.48 15.91
C ALA A 96 -6.02 1.77 14.64
N GLY A 97 -5.89 0.77 13.80
CA GLY A 97 -5.20 0.93 12.51
C GLY A 97 -4.82 -0.41 11.93
N THR A 98 -4.55 -0.43 10.64
CA THR A 98 -4.07 -1.61 9.95
C THR A 98 -2.62 -1.40 9.58
N VAL A 99 -1.72 -2.14 10.23
CA VAL A 99 -0.27 -2.06 10.00
C VAL A 99 0.06 -2.89 8.78
N VAL A 100 0.81 -2.31 7.85
CA VAL A 100 1.13 -2.95 6.57
C VAL A 100 2.63 -3.12 6.34
N GLY A 101 3.47 -2.60 7.22
CA GLY A 101 4.91 -2.76 7.05
C GLY A 101 5.73 -1.85 7.96
N VAL A 102 7.02 -1.80 7.67
CA VAL A 102 8.00 -1.02 8.42
C VAL A 102 8.78 -0.14 7.44
N ALA A 103 8.94 1.13 7.76
CA ALA A 103 9.63 2.08 6.90
C ALA A 103 11.12 1.76 6.80
N LEU A 104 11.62 1.70 5.58
CA LEU A 104 13.04 1.55 5.28
C LEU A 104 13.67 2.88 4.89
N GLN A 105 12.86 3.90 4.71
CA GLN A 105 13.29 5.22 4.25
C GLN A 105 12.46 6.27 4.97
N ALA A 106 13.07 7.39 5.29
CA ALA A 106 12.36 8.54 5.86
C ALA A 106 11.68 9.33 4.74
N GLY A 107 10.61 10.04 5.07
CA GLY A 107 9.93 10.89 4.11
C GLY A 107 8.96 11.84 4.77
N VAL A 108 8.41 12.74 3.99
CA VAL A 108 7.37 13.68 4.41
C VAL A 108 6.13 13.47 3.55
N ALA A 109 5.07 14.22 3.87
CA ALA A 109 3.78 14.08 3.18
C ALA A 109 3.95 14.08 1.65
N ASP A 110 3.25 13.15 1.01
CA ASP A 110 3.17 12.97 -0.44
C ASP A 110 4.46 12.47 -1.12
N GLU A 111 5.50 12.17 -0.36
CA GLU A 111 6.67 11.49 -0.90
C GLU A 111 6.46 9.99 -0.93
N LEU A 112 7.10 9.32 -1.89
CA LEU A 112 7.14 7.86 -1.92
C LEU A 112 8.21 7.39 -0.93
N VAL A 113 7.84 6.45 -0.08
CA VAL A 113 8.72 5.91 0.96
C VAL A 113 8.84 4.41 0.76
N GLU A 114 10.09 3.93 0.73
CA GLU A 114 10.33 2.48 0.69
C GLU A 114 9.98 1.87 2.03
N PHE A 115 9.31 0.72 1.98
CA PHE A 115 8.96 0.00 3.19
C PHE A 115 9.02 -1.51 2.94
N ALA A 116 9.28 -2.24 4.03
CA ALA A 116 9.20 -3.69 4.03
C ALA A 116 7.76 -4.07 4.36
N PRO A 117 7.02 -4.62 3.38
CA PRO A 117 5.62 -4.96 3.62
C PRO A 117 5.48 -6.19 4.49
N MET A 118 4.35 -6.30 5.15
CA MET A 118 3.97 -7.47 5.92
C MET A 118 2.49 -7.73 5.67
N ALA A 119 2.02 -8.93 6.01
CA ALA A 119 0.60 -9.21 5.96
C ALA A 119 -0.14 -8.18 6.81
N PRO A 120 -1.22 -7.58 6.30
CA PRO A 120 -1.93 -6.54 7.05
C PRO A 120 -2.37 -7.03 8.42
N GLU A 121 -2.09 -6.23 9.44
CA GLU A 121 -2.40 -6.56 10.83
C GLU A 121 -3.33 -5.50 11.39
N VAL A 122 -4.58 -5.90 11.64
CA VAL A 122 -5.61 -4.98 12.14
C VAL A 122 -5.50 -4.85 13.65
N HIS A 123 -5.39 -3.62 14.12
CA HIS A 123 -5.38 -3.30 15.54
C HIS A 123 -6.68 -2.59 15.92
N ALA A 124 -7.31 -3.05 16.99
CA ALA A 124 -8.46 -2.38 17.57
C ALA A 124 -8.02 -1.20 18.43
N ALA A 125 -8.92 -0.29 18.67
CA ALA A 125 -8.67 0.87 19.53
C ALA A 125 -8.36 0.47 20.96
#